data_7adde4fd8980bbf0d69094ccaee739db
#
_entry.id   7adde4fd8980bbf0d69094ccaee739db
#
_cell.length_a   1.000
_cell.length_b   1.000
_cell.length_c   1.000
_cell.angle_alpha   90.00
_cell.angle_beta   90.00
_cell.angle_gamma   90.00
#
_symmetry.space_group_name_H-M   'P 1'
#
loop_
_entity.id
_entity.type
_entity.pdbx_description
1 polymer ?
#
loop_
_entity_poly.entity_id
_entity_poly.type
_entity_poly.pdbx_seq_one_letter_code
_entity_poly.pdbx_strand_id
1 'polypeptide(L)'
;MLKGIIDTHCHMDDPCFADRLDQVLEEQQAAGVVVIMNSGSELPSSLRSCEMAEKYDMVYASVGIYPNETANLPEDYIETLRRYAKRKKVVAIGEIGMDYGYEEHPDPAIQEKCFREQLVLAEELDLPVVIHNREADEDTLRILKDYHIRGAIHHGWSMHRISV
;
A
#
# COMPACT_ATOMS: atom_id res chain seq x y z
N MET A 1 -0.59 -8.34 -27.15
CA MET A 1 -1.73 -8.84 -26.38
C MET A 1 -1.17 -9.23 -25.02
N LEU A 2 -1.60 -8.58 -23.93
CA LEU A 2 -1.21 -8.95 -22.57
C LEU A 2 -1.69 -10.38 -22.33
N LYS A 3 -0.76 -11.29 -22.02
CA LYS A 3 -1.08 -12.71 -21.79
C LYS A 3 -1.21 -13.00 -20.30
N GLY A 4 -1.91 -12.17 -19.55
CA GLY A 4 -2.13 -12.38 -18.13
C GLY A 4 -2.76 -11.19 -17.44
N ILE A 5 -3.36 -11.42 -16.30
CA ILE A 5 -3.93 -10.41 -15.41
C ILE A 5 -2.87 -10.04 -14.36
N ILE A 6 -2.71 -8.76 -14.10
CA ILE A 6 -1.90 -8.24 -13.00
C ILE A 6 -2.87 -7.65 -11.96
N ASP A 7 -2.88 -8.21 -10.77
CA ASP A 7 -3.57 -7.64 -9.63
C ASP A 7 -2.61 -6.66 -8.93
N THR A 8 -2.92 -5.38 -9.00
CA THR A 8 -2.04 -4.32 -8.48
C THR A 8 -2.35 -3.91 -7.04
N HIS A 9 -3.38 -4.50 -6.42
CA HIS A 9 -3.74 -4.21 -5.03
C HIS A 9 -4.59 -5.32 -4.43
N CYS A 10 -4.05 -6.03 -3.44
CA CYS A 10 -4.80 -6.99 -2.64
C CYS A 10 -4.19 -7.10 -1.23
N HIS A 11 -4.91 -7.80 -0.34
CA HIS A 11 -4.52 -8.06 1.04
C HIS A 11 -4.62 -9.55 1.36
N MET A 12 -3.81 -10.37 0.69
CA MET A 12 -3.77 -11.83 0.91
C MET A 12 -3.02 -12.22 2.21
N ASP A 13 -2.42 -11.25 2.89
CA ASP A 13 -1.86 -11.39 4.22
C ASP A 13 -2.92 -11.37 5.34
N ASP A 14 -4.20 -11.11 5.01
CA ASP A 14 -5.31 -11.16 5.95
C ASP A 14 -5.43 -12.58 6.53
N PRO A 15 -5.67 -12.72 7.86
CA PRO A 15 -5.82 -14.01 8.53
C PRO A 15 -6.84 -14.94 7.90
N CYS A 16 -7.85 -14.44 7.19
CA CYS A 16 -8.85 -15.27 6.50
C CYS A 16 -8.26 -16.16 5.39
N PHE A 17 -7.05 -15.83 4.89
CA PHE A 17 -6.33 -16.62 3.90
C PHE A 17 -5.29 -17.58 4.50
N ALA A 18 -4.97 -17.48 5.79
CA ALA A 18 -3.81 -18.16 6.39
C ALA A 18 -3.76 -19.67 6.12
N ASP A 19 -4.90 -20.36 6.22
CA ASP A 19 -4.98 -21.82 6.04
C ASP A 19 -5.16 -22.26 4.56
N ARG A 20 -5.36 -21.32 3.63
CA ARG A 20 -5.71 -21.62 2.24
C ARG A 20 -4.95 -20.79 1.21
N LEU A 21 -3.94 -20.05 1.62
CA LEU A 21 -3.22 -19.13 0.75
C LEU A 21 -2.63 -19.83 -0.48
N ASP A 22 -1.98 -20.99 -0.30
CA ASP A 22 -1.42 -21.77 -1.42
C ASP A 22 -2.51 -22.13 -2.44
N GLN A 23 -3.67 -22.61 -1.97
CA GLN A 23 -4.81 -22.93 -2.84
C GLN A 23 -5.34 -21.69 -3.57
N VAL A 24 -5.50 -20.55 -2.88
CA VAL A 24 -5.98 -19.30 -3.49
C VAL A 24 -5.02 -18.83 -4.59
N LEU A 25 -3.71 -18.88 -4.37
CA LEU A 25 -2.72 -18.50 -5.37
C LEU A 25 -2.74 -19.43 -6.59
N GLU A 26 -2.92 -20.75 -6.41
CA GLU A 26 -3.11 -21.70 -7.50
C GLU A 26 -4.39 -21.41 -8.31
N GLU A 27 -5.50 -21.11 -7.63
CA GLU A 27 -6.77 -20.73 -8.27
C GLU A 27 -6.63 -19.42 -9.07
N GLN A 28 -5.93 -18.41 -8.52
CA GLN A 28 -5.64 -17.15 -9.22
C GLN A 28 -4.79 -17.39 -10.48
N GLN A 29 -3.73 -18.20 -10.35
CA GLN A 29 -2.88 -18.55 -11.49
C GLN A 29 -3.65 -19.31 -12.57
N ALA A 30 -4.52 -20.26 -12.18
CA ALA A 30 -5.39 -20.99 -13.12
C ALA A 30 -6.40 -20.07 -13.82
N ALA A 31 -6.86 -19.00 -13.15
CA ALA A 31 -7.71 -17.95 -13.71
C ALA A 31 -6.97 -16.97 -14.63
N GLY A 32 -5.64 -17.07 -14.75
CA GLY A 32 -4.83 -16.23 -15.64
C GLY A 32 -4.16 -15.04 -14.95
N VAL A 33 -4.17 -14.95 -13.61
CA VAL A 33 -3.39 -13.96 -12.86
C VAL A 33 -1.92 -14.38 -12.90
N VAL A 34 -1.06 -13.49 -13.34
CA VAL A 34 0.38 -13.75 -13.50
C VAL A 34 1.24 -13.00 -12.49
N VAL A 35 0.72 -11.90 -11.95
CA VAL A 35 1.38 -11.09 -10.91
C VAL A 35 0.32 -10.59 -9.94
N ILE A 36 0.66 -10.62 -8.67
CA ILE A 36 -0.11 -10.06 -7.56
C ILE A 36 0.78 -9.12 -6.78
N MET A 37 0.30 -7.90 -6.45
CA MET A 37 0.94 -7.03 -5.50
C MET A 37 0.14 -7.01 -4.20
N ASN A 38 0.68 -7.63 -3.15
CA ASN A 38 0.10 -7.60 -1.81
C ASN A 38 0.49 -6.30 -1.12
N SER A 39 -0.50 -5.55 -0.63
CA SER A 39 -0.30 -4.23 -0.04
C SER A 39 -0.28 -4.32 1.49
N GLY A 40 0.86 -3.95 2.08
CA GLY A 40 0.97 -3.81 3.53
C GLY A 40 0.17 -2.60 4.02
N SER A 41 -0.51 -2.76 5.16
CA SER A 41 -1.36 -1.72 5.77
C SER A 41 -0.85 -1.25 7.14
N GLU A 42 0.01 -2.04 7.77
CA GLU A 42 0.69 -1.79 9.05
C GLU A 42 2.03 -2.51 9.08
N LEU A 43 2.87 -2.32 10.11
CA LEU A 43 4.18 -2.98 10.17
C LEU A 43 4.11 -4.51 10.13
N PRO A 44 3.24 -5.19 10.88
CA PRO A 44 3.08 -6.64 10.78
C PRO A 44 2.58 -7.11 9.41
N SER A 45 1.60 -6.42 8.81
CA SER A 45 1.08 -6.70 7.47
C SER A 45 2.16 -6.51 6.40
N SER A 46 2.92 -5.41 6.47
CA SER A 46 4.06 -5.13 5.59
C SER A 46 5.13 -6.23 5.68
N LEU A 47 5.41 -6.74 6.89
CA LEU A 47 6.34 -7.86 7.05
C LEU A 47 5.81 -9.12 6.39
N ARG A 48 4.54 -9.49 6.64
CA ARG A 48 3.91 -10.66 5.99
C ARG A 48 3.90 -10.53 4.46
N SER A 49 3.62 -9.33 3.93
CA SER A 49 3.67 -9.05 2.49
C SER A 49 5.07 -9.31 1.91
N CYS A 50 6.13 -8.89 2.61
CA CYS A 50 7.51 -9.20 2.23
C CYS A 50 7.79 -10.70 2.21
N GLU A 51 7.38 -11.43 3.26
CA GLU A 51 7.57 -12.88 3.38
C GLU A 51 6.84 -13.64 2.27
N MET A 52 5.62 -13.22 1.93
CA MET A 52 4.86 -13.75 0.80
C MET A 52 5.57 -13.50 -0.53
N ALA A 53 6.07 -12.29 -0.75
CA ALA A 53 6.81 -11.95 -1.97
C ALA A 53 8.10 -12.75 -2.12
N GLU A 54 8.77 -13.10 -1.03
CA GLU A 54 9.95 -13.95 -1.03
C GLU A 54 9.62 -15.43 -1.30
N LYS A 55 8.47 -15.91 -0.80
CA LYS A 55 8.03 -17.29 -0.91
C LYS A 55 7.42 -17.63 -2.29
N TYR A 56 6.60 -16.72 -2.86
CA TYR A 56 5.82 -17.00 -4.06
C TYR A 56 6.28 -16.18 -5.26
N ASP A 57 6.59 -16.83 -6.37
CA ASP A 57 7.18 -16.18 -7.56
C ASP A 57 6.27 -15.12 -8.17
N MET A 58 4.95 -15.32 -8.13
CA MET A 58 3.96 -14.38 -8.68
C MET A 58 3.64 -13.20 -7.75
N VAL A 59 4.05 -13.23 -6.46
CA VAL A 59 3.72 -12.21 -5.48
C VAL A 59 4.84 -11.18 -5.38
N TYR A 60 4.46 -9.91 -5.44
CA TYR A 60 5.24 -8.73 -5.10
C TYR A 60 4.62 -8.04 -3.89
N ALA A 61 5.32 -7.12 -3.26
CA ALA A 61 4.82 -6.42 -2.08
C ALA A 61 4.94 -4.90 -2.21
N SER A 62 4.03 -4.19 -1.59
CA SER A 62 4.24 -2.84 -1.09
C SER A 62 4.27 -2.84 0.43
N VAL A 63 4.95 -1.86 1.02
CA VAL A 63 5.08 -1.71 2.47
C VAL A 63 4.72 -0.31 2.90
N GLY A 64 3.85 -0.20 3.89
CA GLY A 64 3.34 1.10 4.32
C GLY A 64 2.46 1.03 5.55
N ILE A 65 1.98 2.20 5.96
CA ILE A 65 1.02 2.40 7.03
C ILE A 65 -0.23 3.04 6.44
N TYR A 66 -1.33 2.33 6.51
CA TYR A 66 -2.65 2.75 6.09
C TYR A 66 -3.16 3.92 6.97
N PRO A 67 -3.93 4.88 6.46
CA PRO A 67 -4.38 6.06 7.21
C PRO A 67 -4.98 5.76 8.59
N ASN A 68 -5.80 4.74 8.71
CA ASN A 68 -6.46 4.41 9.98
C ASN A 68 -5.55 3.67 10.99
N GLU A 69 -4.34 3.27 10.58
CA GLU A 69 -3.35 2.62 11.44
C GLU A 69 -2.29 3.61 11.98
N THR A 70 -2.51 4.92 11.79
CA THR A 70 -1.52 5.96 12.11
C THR A 70 -1.48 6.40 13.57
N ALA A 71 -2.48 6.05 14.39
CA ALA A 71 -2.66 6.62 15.73
C ALA A 71 -1.58 6.22 16.75
N ASN A 72 -1.00 5.03 16.65
CA ASN A 72 -0.12 4.45 17.67
C ASN A 72 1.14 3.83 17.07
N LEU A 73 1.85 4.57 16.24
CA LEU A 73 3.06 4.08 15.60
C LEU A 73 4.27 4.15 16.54
N PRO A 74 5.18 3.15 16.50
CA PRO A 74 6.47 3.25 17.19
C PRO A 74 7.31 4.36 16.56
N GLU A 75 8.19 4.99 17.35
CA GLU A 75 9.03 6.11 16.86
C GLU A 75 9.91 5.74 15.68
N ASP A 76 10.31 4.48 15.55
CA ASP A 76 11.19 3.98 14.49
C ASP A 76 10.44 3.34 13.29
N TYR A 77 9.13 3.61 13.14
CA TYR A 77 8.34 2.95 12.09
C TYR A 77 8.85 3.23 10.67
N ILE A 78 9.32 4.45 10.37
CA ILE A 78 9.92 4.79 9.07
C ILE A 78 11.20 3.99 8.81
N GLU A 79 12.06 3.83 9.81
CA GLU A 79 13.26 3.00 9.67
C GLU A 79 12.93 1.51 9.49
N THR A 80 11.85 1.06 10.11
CA THR A 80 11.33 -0.30 9.92
C THR A 80 10.81 -0.47 8.51
N LEU A 81 9.99 0.45 7.98
CA LEU A 81 9.53 0.44 6.60
C LEU A 81 10.70 0.52 5.61
N ARG A 82 11.73 1.34 5.89
CA ARG A 82 12.95 1.43 5.09
C ARG A 82 13.68 0.08 4.98
N ARG A 83 13.73 -0.70 6.07
CA ARG A 83 14.31 -2.05 6.05
C ARG A 83 13.45 -3.01 5.22
N TYR A 84 12.12 -2.92 5.35
CA TYR A 84 11.20 -3.76 4.58
C TYR A 84 11.26 -3.43 3.08
N ALA A 85 11.28 -2.15 2.73
CA ALA A 85 11.36 -1.68 1.34
C ALA A 85 12.61 -2.17 0.57
N LYS A 86 13.67 -2.55 1.29
CA LYS A 86 14.89 -3.12 0.70
C LYS A 86 14.83 -4.63 0.48
N ARG A 87 13.76 -5.29 0.93
CA ARG A 87 13.60 -6.74 0.75
C ARG A 87 13.26 -7.08 -0.71
N LYS A 88 13.54 -8.32 -1.08
CA LYS A 88 13.32 -8.80 -2.45
C LYS A 88 11.85 -8.69 -2.85
N LYS A 89 11.60 -8.18 -4.06
CA LYS A 89 10.27 -7.99 -4.66
C LYS A 89 9.34 -7.02 -3.91
N VAL A 90 9.86 -6.20 -3.02
CA VAL A 90 9.15 -5.00 -2.59
C VAL A 90 9.34 -3.94 -3.67
N VAL A 91 8.24 -3.44 -4.23
CA VAL A 91 8.23 -2.61 -5.44
C VAL A 91 7.59 -1.24 -5.26
N ALA A 92 6.97 -0.98 -4.10
CA ALA A 92 6.30 0.30 -3.82
C ALA A 92 6.28 0.59 -2.31
N ILE A 93 6.12 1.87 -1.96
CA ILE A 93 5.70 2.29 -0.63
C ILE A 93 4.17 2.41 -0.64
N GLY A 94 3.51 1.69 0.25
CA GLY A 94 2.05 1.65 0.34
C GLY A 94 1.53 0.41 1.07
N GLU A 95 0.29 0.45 1.49
CA GLU A 95 -0.77 1.42 1.21
C GLU A 95 -0.64 2.63 2.13
N ILE A 96 -0.62 3.84 1.58
CA ILE A 96 -0.44 5.10 2.32
C ILE A 96 -1.48 6.12 1.85
N GLY A 97 -1.75 7.17 2.60
CA GLY A 97 -2.68 8.20 2.15
C GLY A 97 -3.55 8.81 3.23
N MET A 98 -4.81 9.13 2.87
CA MET A 98 -5.79 9.78 3.74
C MET A 98 -7.14 9.08 3.66
N ASP A 99 -7.83 8.93 4.81
CA ASP A 99 -9.16 8.31 4.90
C ASP A 99 -10.03 9.04 5.94
N TYR A 100 -11.12 9.66 5.49
CA TYR A 100 -12.11 10.33 6.33
C TYR A 100 -13.47 9.62 6.32
N GLY A 101 -13.56 8.46 5.65
CA GLY A 101 -14.81 7.74 5.43
C GLY A 101 -15.29 6.90 6.62
N TYR A 102 -14.55 6.83 7.72
CA TYR A 102 -14.97 6.16 8.95
C TYR A 102 -15.33 7.17 10.03
N GLU A 103 -16.37 6.88 10.84
CA GLU A 103 -16.77 7.74 11.97
C GLU A 103 -15.63 7.92 13.00
N GLU A 104 -14.87 6.85 13.25
CA GLU A 104 -13.71 6.84 14.15
C GLU A 104 -12.43 6.66 13.33
N HIS A 105 -11.92 7.74 12.75
CA HIS A 105 -10.62 7.76 12.11
C HIS A 105 -9.60 8.55 12.94
N PRO A 106 -8.29 8.29 12.81
CA PRO A 106 -7.26 9.12 13.41
C PRO A 106 -7.38 10.58 12.96
N ASP A 107 -6.94 11.51 13.81
CA ASP A 107 -6.90 12.93 13.48
C ASP A 107 -6.27 13.15 12.10
N PRO A 108 -6.89 13.92 11.20
CA PRO A 108 -6.35 14.23 9.88
C PRO A 108 -4.90 14.73 9.89
N ALA A 109 -4.50 15.48 10.92
CA ALA A 109 -3.11 15.94 11.05
C ALA A 109 -2.12 14.79 11.33
N ILE A 110 -2.56 13.74 12.05
CA ILE A 110 -1.75 12.54 12.28
C ILE A 110 -1.62 11.73 10.99
N GLN A 111 -2.72 11.55 10.25
CA GLN A 111 -2.72 10.89 8.95
C GLN A 111 -1.80 11.64 7.97
N GLU A 112 -1.95 12.96 7.84
CA GLU A 112 -1.12 13.79 6.96
C GLU A 112 0.36 13.68 7.30
N LYS A 113 0.72 13.76 8.59
CA LYS A 113 2.12 13.60 9.03
C LYS A 113 2.68 12.26 8.56
N CYS A 114 1.98 11.17 8.86
CA CYS A 114 2.41 9.83 8.49
C CYS A 114 2.48 9.65 6.96
N PHE A 115 1.52 10.20 6.22
CA PHE A 115 1.53 10.17 4.76
C PHE A 115 2.76 10.89 4.19
N ARG A 116 3.06 12.12 4.67
CA ARG A 116 4.24 12.90 4.26
C ARG A 116 5.55 12.18 4.55
N GLU A 117 5.70 11.59 5.73
CA GLU A 117 6.91 10.85 6.11
C GLU A 117 7.15 9.64 5.19
N GLN A 118 6.10 8.96 4.78
CA GLN A 118 6.17 7.83 3.84
C GLN A 118 6.41 8.28 2.39
N LEU A 119 5.90 9.45 1.98
CA LEU A 119 6.23 10.05 0.66
C LEU A 119 7.71 10.42 0.58
N VAL A 120 8.28 11.00 1.63
CA VAL A 120 9.74 11.24 1.72
C VAL A 120 10.51 9.94 1.58
N LEU A 121 10.08 8.87 2.26
CA LEU A 121 10.72 7.55 2.14
C LEU A 121 10.65 7.01 0.69
N ALA A 122 9.52 7.20 0.01
CA ALA A 122 9.35 6.78 -1.38
C ALA A 122 10.29 7.53 -2.33
N GLU A 123 10.43 8.87 -2.15
CA GLU A 123 11.40 9.68 -2.92
C GLU A 123 12.84 9.24 -2.66
N GLU A 124 13.24 9.06 -1.41
CA GLU A 124 14.59 8.63 -1.03
C GLU A 124 14.98 7.28 -1.65
N LEU A 125 14.00 6.37 -1.81
CA LEU A 125 14.24 5.03 -2.34
C LEU A 125 13.96 4.92 -3.85
N ASP A 126 13.51 5.99 -4.49
CA ASP A 126 13.05 6.02 -5.89
C ASP A 126 11.98 4.93 -6.18
N LEU A 127 11.05 4.74 -5.23
CA LEU A 127 9.96 3.79 -5.35
C LEU A 127 8.63 4.50 -5.67
N PRO A 128 7.76 3.87 -6.49
CA PRO A 128 6.39 4.32 -6.66
C PRO A 128 5.60 4.15 -5.36
N VAL A 129 4.40 4.74 -5.32
CA VAL A 129 3.50 4.66 -4.16
C VAL A 129 2.16 4.00 -4.50
N VAL A 130 1.57 3.35 -3.51
CA VAL A 130 0.17 2.89 -3.54
C VAL A 130 -0.62 3.78 -2.60
N ILE A 131 -1.54 4.57 -3.17
CA ILE A 131 -2.26 5.62 -2.46
C ILE A 131 -3.70 5.20 -2.21
N HIS A 132 -4.07 5.16 -0.94
CA HIS A 132 -5.45 5.13 -0.49
C HIS A 132 -5.99 6.55 -0.36
N ASN A 133 -7.19 6.77 -0.89
CA ASN A 133 -7.89 8.03 -0.72
C ASN A 133 -9.39 7.80 -0.58
N ARG A 134 -9.95 8.18 0.56
CA ARG A 134 -11.38 8.08 0.81
C ARG A 134 -11.88 9.34 1.51
N GLU A 135 -12.78 10.07 0.82
CA GLU A 135 -13.37 11.33 1.29
C GLU A 135 -12.34 12.42 1.69
N ALA A 136 -11.11 12.35 1.13
CA ALA A 136 -9.98 13.21 1.45
C ALA A 136 -9.28 13.79 0.21
N ASP A 137 -10.00 13.94 -0.91
CA ASP A 137 -9.46 14.29 -2.23
C ASP A 137 -8.61 15.57 -2.21
N GLU A 138 -9.11 16.64 -1.59
CA GLU A 138 -8.45 17.94 -1.57
C GLU A 138 -7.12 17.88 -0.82
N ASP A 139 -7.11 17.26 0.36
CA ASP A 139 -5.90 17.11 1.17
C ASP A 139 -4.89 16.18 0.51
N THR A 140 -5.33 15.04 -0.01
CA THR A 140 -4.45 14.10 -0.71
C THR A 140 -3.78 14.78 -1.90
N LEU A 141 -4.53 15.52 -2.74
CA LEU A 141 -3.96 16.25 -3.88
C LEU A 141 -3.06 17.40 -3.46
N ARG A 142 -3.41 18.13 -2.40
CA ARG A 142 -2.58 19.20 -1.83
C ARG A 142 -1.23 18.66 -1.39
N ILE A 143 -1.23 17.54 -0.66
CA ILE A 143 0.00 16.91 -0.15
C ILE A 143 0.87 16.42 -1.31
N LEU A 144 0.29 15.69 -2.27
CA LEU A 144 1.05 15.09 -3.37
C LEU A 144 1.77 16.12 -4.25
N LYS A 145 1.30 17.36 -4.35
CA LYS A 145 1.95 18.43 -5.11
C LYS A 145 3.32 18.82 -4.58
N ASP A 146 3.62 18.51 -3.32
CA ASP A 146 4.89 18.85 -2.68
C ASP A 146 5.99 17.82 -2.96
N TYR A 147 5.69 16.71 -3.65
CA TYR A 147 6.59 15.56 -3.84
C TYR A 147 6.76 15.17 -5.31
N HIS A 148 7.94 14.65 -5.64
CA HIS A 148 8.27 14.12 -6.97
C HIS A 148 8.23 12.59 -6.97
N ILE A 149 7.02 12.02 -6.96
CA ILE A 149 6.84 10.58 -6.93
C ILE A 149 7.02 9.96 -8.32
N ARG A 150 7.84 8.91 -8.41
CA ARG A 150 8.14 8.17 -9.64
C ARG A 150 6.89 7.61 -10.35
N GLY A 151 5.85 7.26 -9.60
CA GLY A 151 4.59 6.74 -10.08
C GLY A 151 3.65 6.44 -8.92
N ALA A 152 2.36 6.35 -9.21
CA ALA A 152 1.36 6.08 -8.21
C ALA A 152 0.28 5.13 -8.73
N ILE A 153 -0.17 4.21 -7.88
CA ILE A 153 -1.42 3.48 -8.01
C ILE A 153 -2.39 4.11 -7.01
N HIS A 154 -3.54 4.54 -7.49
CA HIS A 154 -4.60 5.07 -6.63
C HIS A 154 -5.64 3.99 -6.35
N HIS A 155 -6.00 3.85 -5.09
CA HIS A 155 -7.02 2.94 -4.58
C HIS A 155 -8.04 3.72 -3.72
N GLY A 156 -9.32 3.27 -3.72
CA GLY A 156 -10.36 3.83 -2.87
C GLY A 156 -10.92 5.20 -3.29
N TRP A 157 -10.60 5.70 -4.48
CA TRP A 157 -11.07 6.99 -4.97
C TRP A 157 -12.60 7.01 -5.09
N SER A 158 -13.29 7.70 -4.17
CA SER A 158 -14.69 8.06 -4.34
C SER A 158 -14.77 9.25 -5.30
N MET A 159 -15.08 8.99 -6.57
CA MET A 159 -15.19 10.03 -7.59
C MET A 159 -16.34 10.99 -7.27
N HIS A 160 -16.07 12.03 -6.50
CA HIS A 160 -16.80 13.28 -6.65
C HIS A 160 -16.14 14.03 -7.81
N ARG A 161 -16.92 14.42 -8.82
CA ARG A 161 -16.43 15.13 -10.00
C ARG A 161 -15.60 16.34 -9.55
N ILE A 162 -14.30 16.30 -9.77
CA ILE A 162 -13.49 17.51 -9.77
C ILE A 162 -13.91 18.25 -11.04
N SER A 163 -14.70 19.31 -10.88
CA SER A 163 -14.92 20.27 -11.96
C SER A 163 -13.60 21.02 -12.17
N VAL A 164 -12.96 20.76 -13.29
CA VAL A 164 -11.78 21.49 -13.78
C VAL A 164 -12.24 22.83 -14.34
#